data_eb6c77eaf7d2bd194691b93f92ed4263
#
_entry.id   eb6c77eaf7d2bd194691b93f92ed4263
#
_cell.length_a   1.000
_cell.length_b   1.000
_cell.length_c   1.000
_cell.angle_alpha   90.00
_cell.angle_beta   90.00
_cell.angle_gamma   90.00
#
_symmetry.space_group_name_H-M   'P 1'
#
loop_
_entity.id
_entity.type
_entity.pdbx_description
1 polymer ?
#
loop_
_entity_poly.entity_id
_entity_poly.type
_entity_poly.pdbx_seq_one_letter_code
_entity_poly.pdbx_strand_id
1 'polypeptide(L)'
;MSAARILVVDDEADIRGLLREILSEEGYDVDAAADAAQARASRARHEPDLVLLDIWMPDTDRISLLREWCADEVLSACPVVMMSGHGTVETAVEATRLGAFDFIEKPVSLAKLLRVVELALESGGSPQQAKVRNLLPSFVAPIGRSRAMQALRDRVERVASHDTSVLFLGEPGTGREAFARYLHSLSTRADGPFVVAVAGMLGDEDAASRLFGKDSDGEHVGGLLDEARGGTLFVNELGDLSTTAQKALLSALEAGEYTAVGDGGPRDLNVRIVSSAQTGFDKTPASAFRRDLLSLLNIITLRIPPLRDYAEDVPELLRYYVDRLVDAEHLDFRRFSVASQNRLRNYPWPGNVRELKNLVHRLLIMGNEEEISLEEIEDLLAAESPPDGPLVKQDLLALPLREAREQFERAYLQQQLILCRGKVGKLATRVGMERTHLYRKLRSLGIDFRQSATED
;
A
#
# COMPACT_ATOMS: atom_id res chain seq x y z
N MET A 1 27.65 18.19 26.02
CA MET A 1 26.63 18.86 25.18
C MET A 1 25.43 19.07 26.11
N SER A 2 24.80 20.25 26.12
CA SER A 2 23.56 20.46 26.89
C SER A 2 22.47 19.54 26.33
N ALA A 3 21.65 18.93 27.20
CA ALA A 3 20.51 18.16 26.77
C ALA A 3 19.57 19.06 25.93
N ALA A 4 19.03 18.54 24.81
CA ALA A 4 18.08 19.30 24.02
C ALA A 4 16.78 19.49 24.83
N ARG A 5 16.20 20.68 24.72
CA ARG A 5 15.02 21.06 25.50
C ARG A 5 13.76 20.89 24.67
N ILE A 6 12.78 20.16 25.21
CA ILE A 6 11.51 19.88 24.54
C ILE A 6 10.36 20.48 25.37
N LEU A 7 9.49 21.25 24.72
CA LEU A 7 8.26 21.74 25.32
C LEU A 7 7.08 20.88 24.90
N VAL A 8 6.42 20.24 25.85
CA VAL A 8 5.20 19.45 25.65
C VAL A 8 3.99 20.28 26.03
N VAL A 9 3.07 20.49 25.09
CA VAL A 9 1.82 21.25 25.27
C VAL A 9 0.64 20.34 25.00
N ASP A 10 -0.11 20.02 26.05
CA ASP A 10 -1.23 19.07 26.02
C ASP A 10 -2.17 19.36 27.18
N ASP A 11 -3.50 19.35 27.02
CA ASP A 11 -4.44 19.63 28.09
C ASP A 11 -4.64 18.43 29.05
N GLU A 12 -4.35 17.19 28.57
CA GLU A 12 -4.46 15.99 29.36
C GLU A 12 -3.23 15.78 30.27
N ALA A 13 -3.45 15.86 31.59
CA ALA A 13 -2.37 15.73 32.60
C ALA A 13 -1.63 14.40 32.54
N ASP A 14 -2.35 13.31 32.24
CA ASP A 14 -1.78 11.96 32.19
C ASP A 14 -0.86 11.81 30.96
N ILE A 15 -1.25 12.36 29.82
CA ILE A 15 -0.44 12.34 28.58
C ILE A 15 0.81 13.21 28.76
N ARG A 16 0.66 14.42 29.32
CA ARG A 16 1.82 15.28 29.62
C ARG A 16 2.80 14.58 30.57
N GLY A 17 2.29 13.90 31.59
CA GLY A 17 3.11 13.14 32.55
C GLY A 17 3.89 12.02 31.87
N LEU A 18 3.22 11.22 31.06
CA LEU A 18 3.80 10.11 30.33
C LEU A 18 4.87 10.57 29.31
N LEU A 19 4.57 11.59 28.52
CA LEU A 19 5.53 12.13 27.54
C LEU A 19 6.76 12.72 28.22
N ARG A 20 6.57 13.42 29.36
CA ARG A 20 7.67 13.95 30.15
C ARG A 20 8.57 12.84 30.69
N GLU A 21 7.98 11.78 31.25
CA GLU A 21 8.73 10.63 31.76
C GLU A 21 9.56 9.97 30.66
N ILE A 22 8.93 9.60 29.54
CA ILE A 22 9.57 8.97 28.39
C ILE A 22 10.74 9.79 27.87
N LEU A 23 10.51 11.07 27.58
CA LEU A 23 11.54 11.92 26.99
C LEU A 23 12.67 12.25 27.97
N SER A 24 12.37 12.33 29.27
CA SER A 24 13.40 12.53 30.30
C SER A 24 14.27 11.29 30.48
N GLU A 25 13.72 10.07 30.35
CA GLU A 25 14.49 8.82 30.37
C GLU A 25 15.47 8.74 29.19
N GLU A 26 15.11 9.31 28.04
CA GLU A 26 15.99 9.40 26.85
C GLU A 26 17.02 10.56 26.93
N GLY A 27 17.00 11.31 28.03
CA GLY A 27 18.02 12.32 28.32
C GLY A 27 17.68 13.75 27.83
N TYR A 28 16.45 14.02 27.45
CA TYR A 28 15.98 15.35 27.08
C TYR A 28 15.55 16.17 28.31
N ASP A 29 15.72 17.50 28.24
CA ASP A 29 15.18 18.43 29.25
C ASP A 29 13.74 18.81 28.84
N VAL A 30 12.73 18.45 29.66
CA VAL A 30 11.33 18.52 29.26
C VAL A 30 10.53 19.48 30.11
N ASP A 31 10.08 20.58 29.48
CA ASP A 31 9.07 21.49 30.01
C ASP A 31 7.65 21.06 29.58
N ALA A 32 6.67 21.29 30.44
CA ALA A 32 5.27 20.90 30.19
C ALA A 32 4.32 22.07 30.42
N ALA A 33 3.36 22.26 29.51
CA ALA A 33 2.34 23.30 29.58
C ALA A 33 0.94 22.69 29.34
N ALA A 34 -0.05 23.13 30.09
CA ALA A 34 -1.41 22.62 30.00
C ALA A 34 -2.30 23.43 29.03
N ASP A 35 -1.87 24.62 28.68
CA ASP A 35 -2.60 25.55 27.82
C ASP A 35 -1.65 26.49 27.06
N ALA A 36 -2.24 27.26 26.14
CA ALA A 36 -1.48 28.18 25.30
C ALA A 36 -0.79 29.31 26.12
N ALA A 37 -1.37 29.75 27.22
CA ALA A 37 -0.79 30.80 28.05
C ALA A 37 0.45 30.31 28.80
N GLN A 38 0.40 29.09 29.35
CA GLN A 38 1.54 28.43 29.96
C GLN A 38 2.64 28.11 28.94
N ALA A 39 2.26 27.69 27.74
CA ALA A 39 3.18 27.42 26.66
C ALA A 39 3.97 28.68 26.24
N ARG A 40 3.29 29.83 26.08
CA ARG A 40 3.93 31.12 25.82
C ARG A 40 4.85 31.54 26.98
N ALA A 41 4.41 31.35 28.22
CA ALA A 41 5.20 31.68 29.40
C ALA A 41 6.44 30.79 29.56
N SER A 42 6.35 29.51 29.22
CA SER A 42 7.48 28.59 29.23
C SER A 42 8.50 28.97 28.16
N ARG A 43 8.04 29.22 26.92
CA ARG A 43 8.89 29.62 25.82
C ARG A 43 9.60 30.96 26.05
N ALA A 44 8.93 31.90 26.70
CA ALA A 44 9.53 33.21 27.06
C ALA A 44 10.63 33.08 28.13
N ARG A 45 10.61 32.02 28.94
CA ARG A 45 11.64 31.76 29.97
C ARG A 45 12.84 31.00 29.41
N HIS A 46 12.58 30.03 28.57
CA HIS A 46 13.59 29.18 27.97
C HIS A 46 13.16 28.81 26.54
N GLU A 47 13.99 29.14 25.56
CA GLU A 47 13.75 28.75 24.18
C GLU A 47 13.85 27.22 24.05
N PRO A 48 12.79 26.49 23.65
CA PRO A 48 12.86 25.06 23.41
C PRO A 48 13.53 24.77 22.05
N ASP A 49 14.21 23.63 21.95
CA ASP A 49 14.77 23.11 20.70
C ASP A 49 13.71 22.38 19.85
N LEU A 50 12.59 21.96 20.49
CA LEU A 50 11.44 21.28 19.86
C LEU A 50 10.17 21.54 20.67
N VAL A 51 9.04 21.68 19.97
CA VAL A 51 7.71 21.73 20.60
C VAL A 51 6.85 20.55 20.15
N LEU A 52 6.27 19.82 21.11
CA LEU A 52 5.19 18.85 20.88
C LEU A 52 3.89 19.54 21.26
N LEU A 53 2.96 19.75 20.31
CA LEU A 53 1.76 20.53 20.51
C LEU A 53 0.51 19.69 20.21
N ASP A 54 -0.38 19.54 21.19
CA ASP A 54 -1.68 18.90 20.98
C ASP A 54 -2.62 19.77 20.15
N ILE A 55 -3.33 19.10 19.22
CA ILE A 55 -4.35 19.73 18.37
C ILE A 55 -5.67 19.95 19.12
N TRP A 56 -6.01 19.09 20.07
CA TRP A 56 -7.32 19.05 20.74
C TRP A 56 -7.35 19.74 22.10
N MET A 57 -6.85 20.98 22.18
CA MET A 57 -7.04 21.80 23.38
C MET A 57 -8.35 22.62 23.27
N PRO A 58 -9.13 22.80 24.36
CA PRO A 58 -10.46 23.42 24.34
C PRO A 58 -10.50 24.88 23.91
N ASP A 59 -9.37 25.57 23.85
CA ASP A 59 -9.32 26.99 23.47
C ASP A 59 -8.97 27.19 22.00
N THR A 60 -9.60 28.16 21.35
CA THR A 60 -9.43 28.58 19.94
C THR A 60 -7.99 29.01 19.59
N ASP A 61 -7.10 29.05 20.56
CA ASP A 61 -5.75 29.66 20.50
C ASP A 61 -4.67 28.78 19.89
N ARG A 62 -4.92 27.48 19.64
CA ARG A 62 -3.93 26.53 19.12
C ARG A 62 -3.41 26.83 17.71
N ILE A 63 -4.32 27.16 16.78
CA ILE A 63 -3.97 27.56 15.42
C ILE A 63 -3.27 28.92 15.43
N SER A 64 -3.67 29.78 16.35
CA SER A 64 -3.03 31.05 16.61
C SER A 64 -1.61 30.86 17.15
N LEU A 65 -1.40 29.90 18.06
CA LEU A 65 -0.10 29.53 18.62
C LEU A 65 0.84 28.99 17.54
N LEU A 66 0.35 28.07 16.71
CA LEU A 66 1.14 27.52 15.61
C LEU A 66 1.50 28.63 14.59
N ARG A 67 0.52 29.47 14.20
CA ARG A 67 0.75 30.60 13.30
C ARG A 67 1.72 31.61 13.91
N GLU A 68 1.58 31.94 15.18
CA GLU A 68 2.47 32.82 15.93
C GLU A 68 3.90 32.30 15.90
N TRP A 69 4.08 30.98 16.13
CA TRP A 69 5.39 30.36 16.21
C TRP A 69 6.03 30.01 14.87
N CYS A 70 5.24 29.84 13.82
CA CYS A 70 5.72 29.57 12.47
C CYS A 70 5.84 30.82 11.58
N ALA A 71 5.19 31.95 11.95
CA ALA A 71 5.22 33.19 11.18
C ALA A 71 6.40 34.13 11.55
N ASP A 72 7.00 33.93 12.71
CA ASP A 72 8.11 34.77 13.18
C ASP A 72 9.44 34.23 12.62
N GLU A 73 10.10 34.98 11.75
CA GLU A 73 11.36 34.59 11.11
C GLU A 73 12.50 34.32 12.13
N VAL A 74 12.43 34.89 13.33
CA VAL A 74 13.39 34.66 14.43
C VAL A 74 13.06 33.37 15.17
N LEU A 75 11.78 32.94 15.16
CA LEU A 75 11.26 31.75 15.83
C LEU A 75 11.16 30.52 14.92
N SER A 76 11.43 30.66 13.63
CA SER A 76 11.36 29.58 12.63
C SER A 76 12.44 28.51 12.83
N ALA A 77 13.37 28.71 13.77
CA ALA A 77 14.43 27.75 14.10
C ALA A 77 13.97 26.57 15.00
N CYS A 78 12.80 26.68 15.67
CA CYS A 78 12.29 25.64 16.57
C CYS A 78 11.19 24.83 15.87
N PRO A 79 11.44 23.54 15.56
CA PRO A 79 10.42 22.69 14.93
C PRO A 79 9.24 22.46 15.87
N VAL A 80 8.02 22.50 15.31
CA VAL A 80 6.78 22.19 16.01
C VAL A 80 6.22 20.90 15.45
N VAL A 81 6.08 19.87 16.31
CA VAL A 81 5.44 18.60 15.97
C VAL A 81 4.04 18.61 16.58
N MET A 82 3.03 18.40 15.74
CA MET A 82 1.64 18.35 16.19
C MET A 82 1.26 16.97 16.70
N MET A 83 0.47 16.88 17.77
CA MET A 83 -0.10 15.63 18.29
C MET A 83 -1.63 15.69 18.17
N SER A 84 -2.30 14.59 17.80
CA SER A 84 -3.76 14.54 17.67
C SER A 84 -4.33 13.20 18.10
N GLY A 85 -5.42 13.24 18.85
CA GLY A 85 -6.22 12.06 19.21
C GLY A 85 -7.22 11.62 18.12
N HIS A 86 -7.47 12.48 17.11
CA HIS A 86 -8.38 12.20 16.00
C HIS A 86 -7.75 12.76 14.71
N GLY A 87 -6.68 12.09 14.25
CA GLY A 87 -5.92 12.54 13.09
C GLY A 87 -6.64 12.25 11.78
N THR A 88 -7.45 13.19 11.28
CA THR A 88 -7.84 13.13 9.88
C THR A 88 -6.67 13.57 9.01
N VAL A 89 -6.54 12.99 7.81
CA VAL A 89 -5.55 13.42 6.80
C VAL A 89 -5.66 14.93 6.54
N GLU A 90 -6.86 15.48 6.64
CA GLU A 90 -7.14 16.92 6.51
C GLU A 90 -6.48 17.74 7.61
N THR A 91 -6.53 17.27 8.85
CA THR A 91 -5.90 17.96 10.01
C THR A 91 -4.38 17.93 9.92
N ALA A 92 -3.79 16.81 9.45
CA ALA A 92 -2.36 16.69 9.22
C ALA A 92 -1.89 17.59 8.06
N VAL A 93 -2.67 17.65 6.97
CA VAL A 93 -2.41 18.54 5.82
C VAL A 93 -2.53 20.02 6.24
N GLU A 94 -3.51 20.36 7.08
CA GLU A 94 -3.69 21.72 7.58
C GLU A 94 -2.55 22.14 8.52
N ALA A 95 -2.15 21.27 9.45
CA ALA A 95 -1.01 21.48 10.34
C ALA A 95 0.30 21.74 9.55
N THR A 96 0.56 20.94 8.51
CA THR A 96 1.73 21.11 7.64
C THR A 96 1.66 22.40 6.82
N ARG A 97 0.48 22.79 6.30
CA ARG A 97 0.28 24.07 5.62
C ARG A 97 0.53 25.26 6.54
N LEU A 98 0.27 25.12 7.82
CA LEU A 98 0.51 26.13 8.85
C LEU A 98 1.97 26.18 9.32
N GLY A 99 2.84 25.27 8.88
CA GLY A 99 4.26 25.25 9.16
C GLY A 99 4.72 24.26 10.20
N ALA A 100 3.88 23.32 10.66
CA ALA A 100 4.32 22.23 11.53
C ALA A 100 5.40 21.38 10.86
N PHE A 101 6.37 20.93 11.66
CA PHE A 101 7.46 20.07 11.21
C PHE A 101 6.96 18.66 10.87
N ASP A 102 6.16 18.06 11.76
CA ASP A 102 5.56 16.73 11.59
C ASP A 102 4.28 16.59 12.43
N PHE A 103 3.64 15.45 12.30
CA PHE A 103 2.39 15.09 12.97
C PHE A 103 2.48 13.71 13.61
N ILE A 104 2.05 13.59 14.87
CA ILE A 104 1.99 12.34 15.63
C ILE A 104 0.55 12.08 16.06
N GLU A 105 0.03 10.90 15.74
CA GLU A 105 -1.30 10.47 16.13
C GLU A 105 -1.28 9.82 17.52
N LYS A 106 -2.23 10.18 18.37
CA LYS A 106 -2.49 9.53 19.66
C LYS A 106 -3.36 8.27 19.44
N PRO A 107 -3.08 7.11 20.05
CA PRO A 107 -2.10 6.88 21.10
C PRO A 107 -0.66 6.85 20.58
N VAL A 108 0.21 7.62 21.23
CA VAL A 108 1.59 7.84 20.79
C VAL A 108 2.41 6.56 20.97
N SER A 109 2.87 5.98 19.85
CA SER A 109 3.84 4.89 19.87
C SER A 109 5.21 5.41 20.29
N LEU A 110 5.85 4.80 21.30
CA LEU A 110 7.17 5.16 21.79
C LEU A 110 8.21 5.27 20.66
N ALA A 111 8.27 4.27 19.80
CA ALA A 111 9.22 4.24 18.68
C ALA A 111 8.99 5.37 17.66
N LYS A 112 7.72 5.75 17.42
CA LYS A 112 7.37 6.86 16.52
C LYS A 112 7.71 8.21 17.13
N LEU A 113 7.41 8.39 18.44
CA LEU A 113 7.73 9.61 19.17
C LEU A 113 9.24 9.91 19.13
N LEU A 114 10.06 8.95 19.56
CA LEU A 114 11.50 9.12 19.64
C LEU A 114 12.12 9.42 18.26
N ARG A 115 11.67 8.69 17.23
CA ARG A 115 12.15 8.93 15.87
C ARG A 115 11.81 10.33 15.34
N VAL A 116 10.59 10.82 15.58
CA VAL A 116 10.17 12.15 15.14
C VAL A 116 10.92 13.24 15.90
N VAL A 117 11.14 13.03 17.20
CA VAL A 117 11.94 13.94 18.06
C VAL A 117 13.39 14.04 17.57
N GLU A 118 14.03 12.90 17.31
CA GLU A 118 15.41 12.87 16.78
C GLU A 118 15.50 13.60 15.44
N LEU A 119 14.62 13.29 14.49
CA LEU A 119 14.60 13.94 13.17
C LEU A 119 14.35 15.45 13.24
N ALA A 120 13.47 15.88 14.15
CA ALA A 120 13.17 17.29 14.33
C ALA A 120 14.36 18.06 14.89
N LEU A 121 15.07 17.49 15.86
CA LEU A 121 16.26 18.08 16.48
C LEU A 121 17.49 18.10 15.53
N GLU A 122 17.66 17.05 14.71
CA GLU A 122 18.74 16.98 13.70
C GLU A 122 18.55 17.99 12.56
N SER A 123 17.31 18.36 12.23
CA SER A 123 16.98 19.24 11.10
C SER A 123 17.34 20.71 11.33
N GLY A 124 17.76 21.10 12.54
CA GLY A 124 18.26 22.46 12.85
C GLY A 124 17.34 23.61 12.44
N GLY A 125 16.02 23.38 12.40
CA GLY A 125 15.03 24.42 12.22
C GLY A 125 14.89 25.05 10.82
N SER A 126 15.46 24.48 9.75
CA SER A 126 15.26 24.99 8.38
C SER A 126 13.91 24.60 7.79
N PRO A 127 12.90 25.49 7.74
CA PRO A 127 11.53 25.16 7.30
C PRO A 127 11.44 24.78 5.81
N GLN A 128 12.43 25.16 5.01
CA GLN A 128 12.43 24.89 3.56
C GLN A 128 12.78 23.46 3.20
N GLN A 129 13.56 22.76 4.01
CA GLN A 129 13.85 21.33 3.79
C GLN A 129 12.74 20.41 4.34
N ALA A 130 12.01 20.86 5.36
CA ALA A 130 10.88 20.13 5.92
C ALA A 130 9.63 20.16 4.99
N LYS A 131 9.42 21.24 4.23
CA LYS A 131 8.23 21.42 3.39
C LYS A 131 8.07 20.40 2.25
N VAL A 132 9.16 19.80 1.79
CA VAL A 132 9.12 18.79 0.70
C VAL A 132 9.03 17.36 1.24
N ARG A 133 9.56 17.10 2.45
CA ARG A 133 9.53 15.76 3.07
C ARG A 133 8.17 15.33 3.60
N ASN A 134 7.35 16.27 4.05
CA ASN A 134 6.12 15.97 4.81
C ASN A 134 4.82 15.96 3.99
N LEU A 135 4.87 16.22 2.68
CA LEU A 135 3.72 16.06 1.78
C LEU A 135 3.52 14.62 1.29
N LEU A 136 4.46 13.73 1.62
CA LEU A 136 4.33 12.31 1.32
C LEU A 136 3.76 11.62 2.57
N PRO A 137 2.66 10.84 2.46
CA PRO A 137 2.25 9.97 3.55
C PRO A 137 3.47 9.15 3.95
N SER A 138 3.77 9.08 5.26
CA SER A 138 4.86 8.29 5.83
C SER A 138 4.79 6.89 5.19
N PHE A 139 5.70 6.62 4.24
CA PHE A 139 5.67 5.37 3.49
C PHE A 139 6.07 4.25 4.43
N VAL A 140 5.06 3.61 5.00
CA VAL A 140 5.24 2.39 5.75
C VAL A 140 5.83 1.37 4.79
N ALA A 141 6.98 0.79 5.14
CA ALA A 141 7.53 -0.34 4.40
C ALA A 141 6.41 -1.39 4.19
N PRO A 142 6.32 -2.01 3.02
CA PRO A 142 5.30 -3.02 2.78
C PRO A 142 5.27 -4.06 3.90
N ILE A 143 4.08 -4.26 4.48
CA ILE A 143 3.87 -5.04 5.70
C ILE A 143 4.10 -6.52 5.42
N GLY A 144 4.60 -7.23 6.43
CA GLY A 144 4.80 -8.66 6.44
C GLY A 144 6.15 -9.04 7.07
N ARG A 145 6.11 -10.07 7.89
CA ARG A 145 7.29 -10.63 8.60
C ARG A 145 7.78 -11.92 7.97
N SER A 146 7.06 -12.43 6.97
CA SER A 146 7.44 -13.61 6.24
C SER A 146 8.84 -13.47 5.62
N ARG A 147 9.52 -14.58 5.47
CA ARG A 147 10.84 -14.62 4.82
C ARG A 147 10.80 -14.07 3.39
N ALA A 148 9.70 -14.30 2.68
CA ALA A 148 9.50 -13.80 1.33
C ALA A 148 9.46 -12.27 1.27
N MET A 149 8.69 -11.65 2.18
CA MET A 149 8.55 -10.20 2.26
C MET A 149 9.82 -9.52 2.78
N GLN A 150 10.51 -10.11 3.76
CA GLN A 150 11.80 -9.62 4.23
C GLN A 150 12.84 -9.63 3.10
N ALA A 151 12.99 -10.77 2.40
CA ALA A 151 13.93 -10.89 1.28
C ALA A 151 13.62 -9.91 0.14
N LEU A 152 12.34 -9.58 -0.10
CA LEU A 152 11.96 -8.59 -1.10
C LEU A 152 12.33 -7.17 -0.64
N ARG A 153 12.07 -6.80 0.61
CA ARG A 153 12.50 -5.51 1.17
C ARG A 153 14.01 -5.33 1.10
N ASP A 154 14.79 -6.32 1.53
CA ASP A 154 16.26 -6.29 1.45
C ASP A 154 16.77 -6.07 0.01
N ARG A 155 16.04 -6.62 -1.00
CA ARG A 155 16.37 -6.37 -2.42
C ARG A 155 16.02 -4.95 -2.83
N VAL A 156 14.87 -4.44 -2.42
CA VAL A 156 14.45 -3.05 -2.68
C VAL A 156 15.45 -2.07 -2.08
N GLU A 157 15.87 -2.26 -0.83
CA GLU A 157 16.86 -1.43 -0.14
C GLU A 157 18.19 -1.38 -0.89
N ARG A 158 18.70 -2.53 -1.32
CA ARG A 158 19.95 -2.59 -2.10
C ARG A 158 19.86 -1.87 -3.44
N VAL A 159 18.72 -1.94 -4.10
CA VAL A 159 18.48 -1.30 -5.41
C VAL A 159 18.19 0.19 -5.26
N ALA A 160 17.68 0.63 -4.12
CA ALA A 160 17.29 2.01 -3.88
C ALA A 160 18.44 3.00 -4.03
N SER A 161 19.65 2.64 -3.57
CA SER A 161 20.86 3.47 -3.65
C SER A 161 21.38 3.70 -5.07
N HIS A 162 20.90 2.94 -6.07
CA HIS A 162 21.31 3.04 -7.46
C HIS A 162 20.24 3.76 -8.29
N ASP A 163 20.65 4.76 -9.07
CA ASP A 163 19.76 5.53 -9.96
C ASP A 163 19.54 4.78 -11.29
N THR A 164 18.95 3.59 -11.20
CA THR A 164 18.68 2.72 -12.35
C THR A 164 17.21 2.42 -12.48
N SER A 165 16.76 2.05 -13.70
CA SER A 165 15.38 1.64 -13.96
C SER A 165 15.05 0.31 -13.26
N VAL A 166 13.85 0.23 -12.68
CA VAL A 166 13.35 -0.95 -11.97
C VAL A 166 11.99 -1.34 -12.49
N LEU A 167 11.83 -2.64 -12.80
CA LEU A 167 10.55 -3.22 -13.18
C LEU A 167 10.01 -4.12 -12.06
N PHE A 168 8.86 -3.73 -11.50
CA PHE A 168 8.10 -4.56 -10.57
C PHE A 168 7.15 -5.49 -11.33
N LEU A 169 7.34 -6.79 -11.18
CA LEU A 169 6.44 -7.81 -11.71
C LEU A 169 5.62 -8.44 -10.58
N GLY A 170 4.33 -8.56 -10.78
CA GLY A 170 3.43 -9.19 -9.82
C GLY A 170 2.01 -9.30 -10.34
N GLU A 171 1.21 -10.13 -9.70
CA GLU A 171 -0.22 -10.22 -9.99
C GLU A 171 -0.94 -8.91 -9.67
N PRO A 172 -2.11 -8.66 -10.26
CA PRO A 172 -2.96 -7.55 -9.86
C PRO A 172 -3.24 -7.57 -8.35
N GLY A 173 -3.17 -6.41 -7.71
CA GLY A 173 -3.46 -6.30 -6.27
C GLY A 173 -2.33 -6.68 -5.31
N THR A 174 -1.15 -7.07 -5.78
CA THR A 174 0.01 -7.42 -4.92
C THR A 174 0.72 -6.21 -4.29
N GLY A 175 0.35 -4.98 -4.64
CA GLY A 175 0.96 -3.77 -4.06
C GLY A 175 2.18 -3.26 -4.82
N ARG A 176 2.28 -3.46 -6.14
CA ARG A 176 3.40 -3.00 -6.98
C ARG A 176 3.71 -1.51 -6.81
N GLU A 177 2.69 -0.66 -6.74
CA GLU A 177 2.86 0.77 -6.49
C GLU A 177 3.41 1.03 -5.08
N ALA A 178 2.96 0.31 -4.06
CA ALA A 178 3.47 0.46 -2.69
C ALA A 178 4.98 0.16 -2.62
N PHE A 179 5.43 -0.88 -3.32
CA PHE A 179 6.86 -1.17 -3.43
C PHE A 179 7.64 -0.15 -4.25
N ALA A 180 7.04 0.44 -5.29
CA ALA A 180 7.67 1.51 -6.06
C ALA A 180 7.85 2.78 -5.20
N ARG A 181 6.86 3.12 -4.40
CA ARG A 181 6.95 4.22 -3.44
C ARG A 181 7.97 3.94 -2.35
N TYR A 182 8.02 2.72 -1.83
CA TYR A 182 9.04 2.30 -0.86
C TYR A 182 10.46 2.37 -1.45
N LEU A 183 10.66 1.94 -2.71
CA LEU A 183 11.93 2.11 -3.42
C LEU A 183 12.32 3.59 -3.54
N HIS A 184 11.37 4.45 -3.90
CA HIS A 184 11.59 5.89 -4.02
C HIS A 184 12.00 6.52 -2.67
N SER A 185 11.29 6.20 -1.58
CA SER A 185 11.56 6.74 -0.24
C SER A 185 12.95 6.38 0.32
N LEU A 186 13.55 5.30 -0.17
CA LEU A 186 14.89 4.86 0.20
C LEU A 186 15.98 5.32 -0.79
N SER A 187 15.59 5.99 -1.88
CA SER A 187 16.50 6.36 -2.95
C SER A 187 17.18 7.70 -2.71
N THR A 188 18.22 7.98 -3.49
CA THR A 188 18.88 9.31 -3.53
C THR A 188 17.96 10.42 -4.03
N ARG A 189 16.77 10.06 -4.55
CA ARG A 189 15.74 10.98 -5.06
C ARG A 189 14.51 11.05 -4.13
N ALA A 190 14.63 10.59 -2.89
CA ALA A 190 13.54 10.54 -1.92
C ALA A 190 12.92 11.92 -1.63
N ASP A 191 13.71 12.98 -1.73
CA ASP A 191 13.27 14.37 -1.55
C ASP A 191 12.58 14.95 -2.80
N GLY A 192 12.68 14.27 -3.95
CA GLY A 192 12.04 14.66 -5.21
C GLY A 192 10.61 14.14 -5.34
N PRO A 193 9.87 14.56 -6.37
CA PRO A 193 8.50 14.13 -6.59
C PRO A 193 8.41 12.65 -7.00
N PHE A 194 7.33 11.98 -6.56
CA PHE A 194 6.92 10.66 -7.05
C PHE A 194 5.65 10.80 -7.89
N VAL A 195 5.80 10.74 -9.20
CA VAL A 195 4.69 10.93 -10.14
C VAL A 195 4.24 9.59 -10.70
N VAL A 196 2.92 9.36 -10.72
CA VAL A 196 2.33 8.12 -11.25
C VAL A 196 1.79 8.36 -12.66
N ALA A 197 2.37 7.68 -13.63
CA ALA A 197 1.86 7.61 -14.98
C ALA A 197 1.05 6.32 -15.15
N VAL A 198 -0.26 6.43 -15.29
CA VAL A 198 -1.12 5.28 -15.62
C VAL A 198 -1.03 5.03 -17.13
N ALA A 199 -0.39 3.92 -17.53
CA ALA A 199 -0.08 3.64 -18.93
C ALA A 199 -1.32 3.66 -19.84
N GLY A 200 -2.45 3.11 -19.39
CA GLY A 200 -3.71 3.13 -20.13
C GLY A 200 -4.32 4.53 -20.38
N MET A 201 -3.84 5.55 -19.67
CA MET A 201 -4.22 6.95 -19.90
C MET A 201 -3.35 7.65 -20.94
N LEU A 202 -2.26 7.03 -21.39
CA LEU A 202 -1.34 7.55 -22.41
C LEU A 202 -1.75 7.02 -23.78
N GLY A 203 -2.88 7.54 -24.30
CA GLY A 203 -3.43 7.19 -25.61
C GLY A 203 -2.56 7.66 -26.77
N ASP A 204 -2.79 7.13 -27.97
CA ASP A 204 -1.97 7.45 -29.15
C ASP A 204 -2.05 8.93 -29.57
N GLU A 205 -3.15 9.62 -29.30
CA GLU A 205 -3.36 11.00 -29.71
C GLU A 205 -2.67 12.02 -28.81
N ASP A 206 -2.57 11.75 -27.51
CA ASP A 206 -2.12 12.72 -26.51
C ASP A 206 -0.89 12.25 -25.69
N ALA A 207 -0.36 11.07 -25.98
CA ALA A 207 0.75 10.48 -25.25
C ALA A 207 1.97 11.43 -25.14
N ALA A 208 2.38 12.05 -26.23
CA ALA A 208 3.53 12.95 -26.24
C ALA A 208 3.28 14.21 -25.42
N SER A 209 2.10 14.82 -25.56
CA SER A 209 1.74 16.04 -24.81
C SER A 209 1.58 15.76 -23.31
N ARG A 210 1.08 14.59 -22.92
CA ARG A 210 0.99 14.19 -21.52
C ARG A 210 2.35 13.86 -20.92
N LEU A 211 3.23 13.18 -21.67
CA LEU A 211 4.57 12.83 -21.18
C LEU A 211 5.49 14.05 -21.12
N PHE A 212 5.52 14.85 -22.17
CA PHE A 212 6.52 15.90 -22.40
C PHE A 212 6.00 17.32 -22.19
N GLY A 213 4.68 17.46 -22.02
CA GLY A 213 4.05 18.77 -21.98
C GLY A 213 3.84 19.38 -23.38
N LYS A 214 3.31 20.58 -23.41
CA LYS A 214 3.00 21.33 -24.62
C LYS A 214 3.46 22.77 -24.50
N ASP A 215 4.15 23.24 -25.51
CA ASP A 215 4.52 24.66 -25.68
C ASP A 215 3.59 25.26 -26.77
N SER A 216 2.84 26.31 -26.43
CA SER A 216 1.93 27.00 -27.37
C SER A 216 1.90 28.48 -26.99
N ASP A 217 2.10 29.34 -27.98
CA ASP A 217 2.00 30.80 -27.85
C ASP A 217 2.84 31.42 -26.72
N GLY A 218 3.98 30.78 -26.41
CA GLY A 218 4.88 31.23 -25.31
C GLY A 218 4.45 30.78 -23.92
N GLU A 219 3.38 30.01 -23.78
CA GLU A 219 3.00 29.34 -22.54
C GLU A 219 3.43 27.87 -22.56
N HIS A 220 4.04 27.44 -21.44
CA HIS A 220 4.40 26.04 -21.23
C HIS A 220 3.40 25.36 -20.32
N VAL A 221 2.80 24.26 -20.78
CA VAL A 221 2.03 23.34 -19.96
C VAL A 221 2.90 22.10 -19.71
N GLY A 222 3.34 21.91 -18.48
CA GLY A 222 4.21 20.80 -18.09
C GLY A 222 3.58 19.44 -18.30
N GLY A 223 4.43 18.45 -18.66
CA GLY A 223 4.05 17.05 -18.76
C GLY A 223 4.54 16.24 -17.54
N LEU A 224 4.24 14.95 -17.55
CA LEU A 224 4.61 14.02 -16.46
C LEU A 224 6.13 13.99 -16.18
N LEU A 225 6.98 14.18 -17.21
CA LEU A 225 8.43 14.24 -17.02
C LEU A 225 8.87 15.57 -16.38
N ASP A 226 8.18 16.67 -16.65
CA ASP A 226 8.41 17.95 -15.97
C ASP A 226 8.02 17.85 -14.49
N GLU A 227 6.85 17.26 -14.21
CA GLU A 227 6.35 17.03 -12.84
C GLU A 227 7.27 16.10 -12.04
N ALA A 228 7.84 15.07 -12.68
CA ALA A 228 8.72 14.09 -12.06
C ALA A 228 10.19 14.55 -11.96
N ARG A 229 10.51 15.73 -12.42
CA ARG A 229 11.91 16.22 -12.52
C ARG A 229 12.61 16.19 -11.16
N GLY A 230 13.81 15.60 -11.13
CA GLY A 230 14.58 15.40 -9.90
C GLY A 230 14.10 14.26 -9.02
N GLY A 231 12.98 13.63 -9.36
CA GLY A 231 12.32 12.55 -8.61
C GLY A 231 12.20 11.24 -9.40
N THR A 232 11.04 10.61 -9.26
CA THR A 232 10.73 9.31 -9.86
C THR A 232 9.42 9.36 -10.65
N LEU A 233 9.44 8.90 -11.89
CA LEU A 233 8.24 8.59 -12.67
C LEU A 233 7.93 7.10 -12.54
N PHE A 234 6.79 6.78 -11.97
CA PHE A 234 6.29 5.41 -11.87
C PHE A 234 5.28 5.13 -12.99
N VAL A 235 5.69 4.32 -13.96
CA VAL A 235 4.82 3.88 -15.07
C VAL A 235 4.06 2.62 -14.65
N ASN A 236 2.78 2.77 -14.34
CA ASN A 236 1.93 1.69 -13.87
C ASN A 236 1.31 0.92 -15.04
N GLU A 237 1.44 -0.41 -15.06
CA GLU A 237 0.93 -1.35 -16.09
C GLU A 237 1.55 -1.09 -17.47
N LEU A 238 2.85 -1.33 -17.62
CA LEU A 238 3.57 -1.17 -18.90
C LEU A 238 2.86 -1.81 -20.10
N GLY A 239 2.14 -2.92 -19.88
CA GLY A 239 1.42 -3.62 -20.95
C GLY A 239 0.35 -2.78 -21.64
N ASP A 240 -0.14 -1.72 -20.97
CA ASP A 240 -1.20 -0.86 -21.46
C ASP A 240 -0.68 0.40 -22.19
N LEU A 241 0.67 0.55 -22.30
CA LEU A 241 1.25 1.68 -23.05
C LEU A 241 0.94 1.60 -24.53
N SER A 242 0.37 2.68 -25.06
CA SER A 242 0.14 2.81 -26.51
C SER A 242 1.44 2.78 -27.30
N THR A 243 1.37 2.42 -28.58
CA THR A 243 2.55 2.38 -29.47
C THR A 243 3.24 3.73 -29.57
N THR A 244 2.47 4.81 -29.56
CA THR A 244 2.99 6.20 -29.61
C THR A 244 3.71 6.55 -28.30
N ALA A 245 3.13 6.20 -27.13
CA ALA A 245 3.77 6.39 -25.84
C ALA A 245 5.08 5.60 -25.72
N GLN A 246 5.11 4.35 -26.20
CA GLN A 246 6.34 3.54 -26.22
C GLN A 246 7.46 4.19 -27.05
N LYS A 247 7.14 4.73 -28.24
CA LYS A 247 8.12 5.43 -29.10
C LYS A 247 8.62 6.70 -28.46
N ALA A 248 7.71 7.50 -27.88
CA ALA A 248 8.04 8.75 -27.24
C ALA A 248 8.98 8.52 -26.04
N LEU A 249 8.61 7.59 -25.15
CA LEU A 249 9.43 7.25 -23.97
C LEU A 249 10.79 6.67 -24.35
N LEU A 250 10.85 5.80 -25.37
CA LEU A 250 12.10 5.26 -25.88
C LEU A 250 13.02 6.38 -26.36
N SER A 251 12.52 7.28 -27.21
CA SER A 251 13.30 8.40 -27.74
C SER A 251 13.90 9.28 -26.63
N ALA A 252 13.09 9.59 -25.59
CA ALA A 252 13.56 10.37 -24.45
C ALA A 252 14.63 9.65 -23.63
N LEU A 253 14.46 8.33 -23.41
CA LEU A 253 15.42 7.52 -22.65
C LEU A 253 16.77 7.31 -23.38
N GLU A 254 16.73 7.15 -24.71
CA GLU A 254 17.94 6.99 -25.53
C GLU A 254 18.70 8.32 -25.69
N ALA A 255 17.98 9.43 -25.87
CA ALA A 255 18.59 10.75 -26.03
C ALA A 255 19.09 11.35 -24.70
N GLY A 256 18.49 10.94 -23.55
CA GLY A 256 18.71 11.60 -22.26
C GLY A 256 18.06 12.98 -22.16
N GLU A 257 17.22 13.33 -23.16
CA GLU A 257 16.51 14.61 -23.26
C GLU A 257 15.15 14.41 -23.93
N TYR A 258 14.25 15.35 -23.74
CA TYR A 258 12.94 15.38 -24.39
C TYR A 258 12.56 16.79 -24.78
N THR A 259 11.61 16.90 -25.73
CA THR A 259 11.08 18.19 -26.19
C THR A 259 9.55 18.19 -26.02
N ALA A 260 9.02 19.25 -25.43
CA ALA A 260 7.57 19.47 -25.37
C ALA A 260 6.97 19.56 -26.76
N VAL A 261 5.70 19.21 -26.88
CA VAL A 261 4.98 19.31 -28.18
C VAL A 261 4.77 20.76 -28.54
N GLY A 262 5.30 21.21 -29.67
CA GLY A 262 5.25 22.59 -30.15
C GLY A 262 6.65 23.16 -30.40
N ASP A 263 6.85 24.44 -30.10
CA ASP A 263 8.07 25.19 -30.46
C ASP A 263 9.16 25.17 -29.33
N GLY A 264 9.05 24.25 -28.38
CA GLY A 264 9.97 24.13 -27.24
C GLY A 264 11.36 23.62 -27.61
N GLY A 265 12.37 24.02 -26.83
CA GLY A 265 13.74 23.48 -26.90
C GLY A 265 13.89 22.15 -26.15
N PRO A 266 15.03 21.44 -26.35
CA PRO A 266 15.32 20.21 -25.63
C PRO A 266 15.49 20.47 -24.13
N ARG A 267 15.06 19.50 -23.31
CA ARG A 267 15.11 19.49 -21.84
C ARG A 267 15.77 18.23 -21.35
N ASP A 268 16.68 18.35 -20.39
CA ASP A 268 17.35 17.19 -19.79
C ASP A 268 16.37 16.24 -19.09
N LEU A 269 16.50 14.96 -19.36
CA LEU A 269 15.74 13.88 -18.69
C LEU A 269 16.38 13.58 -17.31
N ASN A 270 16.02 14.36 -16.32
CA ASN A 270 16.46 14.15 -14.95
C ASN A 270 15.38 13.48 -14.09
N VAL A 271 15.03 12.23 -14.44
CA VAL A 271 13.96 11.46 -13.80
C VAL A 271 14.39 10.01 -13.68
N ARG A 272 14.19 9.38 -12.50
CA ARG A 272 14.31 7.92 -12.38
C ARG A 272 13.04 7.26 -12.86
N ILE A 273 13.14 6.28 -13.76
CA ILE A 273 11.99 5.52 -14.24
C ILE A 273 11.84 4.24 -13.43
N VAL A 274 10.69 4.06 -12.82
CA VAL A 274 10.26 2.82 -12.17
C VAL A 274 8.97 2.38 -12.84
N SER A 275 8.81 1.09 -13.09
CA SER A 275 7.65 0.59 -13.83
C SER A 275 7.06 -0.66 -13.19
N SER A 276 5.80 -0.94 -13.52
CA SER A 276 5.13 -2.17 -13.12
C SER A 276 4.46 -2.86 -14.30
N ALA A 277 4.41 -4.20 -14.22
CA ALA A 277 3.68 -5.03 -15.16
C ALA A 277 3.20 -6.33 -14.49
N GLN A 278 2.32 -7.04 -15.17
CA GLN A 278 1.84 -8.34 -14.71
C GLN A 278 2.92 -9.41 -14.83
N THR A 279 2.77 -10.47 -14.05
CA THR A 279 3.66 -11.64 -14.09
C THR A 279 3.69 -12.22 -15.51
N GLY A 280 4.92 -12.44 -16.03
CA GLY A 280 5.11 -12.96 -17.40
C GLY A 280 5.25 -11.87 -18.47
N PHE A 281 5.09 -10.61 -18.14
CA PHE A 281 5.29 -9.50 -19.09
C PHE A 281 6.69 -9.47 -19.70
N ASP A 282 7.72 -9.87 -18.96
CA ASP A 282 9.10 -10.01 -19.41
C ASP A 282 9.27 -11.01 -20.57
N LYS A 283 8.26 -11.86 -20.79
CA LYS A 283 8.20 -12.85 -21.90
C LYS A 283 7.27 -12.42 -23.04
N THR A 284 6.71 -11.21 -22.99
CA THR A 284 5.77 -10.68 -23.99
C THR A 284 6.41 -10.64 -25.39
N PRO A 285 5.68 -11.03 -26.45
CA PRO A 285 6.18 -10.94 -27.82
C PRO A 285 6.52 -9.51 -28.23
N ALA A 286 7.54 -9.34 -29.09
CA ALA A 286 7.94 -8.02 -29.62
C ALA A 286 6.84 -7.31 -30.42
N SER A 287 5.82 -8.02 -30.86
CA SER A 287 4.65 -7.44 -31.53
C SER A 287 3.72 -6.67 -30.61
N ALA A 288 3.74 -6.99 -29.29
CA ALA A 288 2.87 -6.32 -28.32
C ALA A 288 3.60 -5.23 -27.52
N PHE A 289 4.90 -5.35 -27.31
CA PHE A 289 5.71 -4.34 -26.63
C PHE A 289 7.13 -4.30 -27.20
N ARG A 290 7.67 -3.10 -27.39
CA ARG A 290 9.00 -2.87 -27.96
C ARG A 290 10.10 -3.43 -27.07
N ARG A 291 10.95 -4.30 -27.62
CA ARG A 291 12.03 -4.93 -26.85
C ARG A 291 13.15 -3.97 -26.47
N ASP A 292 13.44 -2.99 -27.32
CA ASP A 292 14.43 -1.94 -27.05
C ASP A 292 14.01 -1.12 -25.82
N LEU A 293 12.76 -0.65 -25.77
CA LEU A 293 12.22 0.04 -24.61
C LEU A 293 12.23 -0.86 -23.35
N LEU A 294 11.79 -2.12 -23.48
CA LEU A 294 11.81 -3.05 -22.35
C LEU A 294 13.21 -3.24 -21.79
N SER A 295 14.24 -3.27 -22.63
CA SER A 295 15.64 -3.42 -22.18
C SER A 295 16.11 -2.23 -21.35
N LEU A 296 15.64 -1.01 -21.64
CA LEU A 296 15.96 0.19 -20.86
C LEU A 296 15.17 0.27 -19.53
N LEU A 297 13.93 -0.22 -19.54
CA LEU A 297 13.05 -0.19 -18.35
C LEU A 297 13.28 -1.38 -17.40
N ASN A 298 13.79 -2.49 -17.89
CA ASN A 298 13.99 -3.73 -17.16
C ASN A 298 15.48 -4.00 -16.86
N ILE A 299 16.20 -3.01 -16.35
CA ILE A 299 17.60 -3.22 -15.91
C ILE A 299 17.62 -4.11 -14.66
N ILE A 300 16.70 -3.84 -13.73
CA ILE A 300 16.50 -4.68 -12.53
C ILE A 300 15.04 -5.09 -12.45
N THR A 301 14.79 -6.40 -12.36
CA THR A 301 13.45 -6.94 -12.12
C THR A 301 13.28 -7.32 -10.66
N LEU A 302 12.25 -6.80 -10.01
CA LEU A 302 11.79 -7.20 -8.69
C LEU A 302 10.42 -7.90 -8.81
N ARG A 303 10.34 -9.15 -8.34
CA ARG A 303 9.10 -9.94 -8.40
C ARG A 303 8.41 -9.89 -7.04
N ILE A 304 7.17 -9.41 -7.05
CA ILE A 304 6.33 -9.36 -5.85
C ILE A 304 5.54 -10.66 -5.80
N PRO A 305 5.69 -11.45 -4.72
CA PRO A 305 4.94 -12.69 -4.58
C PRO A 305 3.44 -12.42 -4.42
N PRO A 306 2.56 -13.31 -4.89
CA PRO A 306 1.15 -13.24 -4.56
C PRO A 306 0.92 -13.57 -3.08
N LEU A 307 -0.17 -13.06 -2.50
CA LEU A 307 -0.45 -13.16 -1.06
C LEU A 307 -0.50 -14.61 -0.55
N ARG A 308 -0.95 -15.55 -1.38
CA ARG A 308 -0.95 -16.98 -1.05
C ARG A 308 0.43 -17.58 -0.78
N ASP A 309 1.52 -16.97 -1.30
CA ASP A 309 2.90 -17.45 -1.10
C ASP A 309 3.52 -16.93 0.23
N TYR A 310 2.84 -15.99 0.91
CA TYR A 310 3.21 -15.49 2.24
C TYR A 310 1.99 -15.33 3.17
N ALA A 311 1.13 -16.31 3.14
CA ALA A 311 -0.13 -16.35 3.85
C ALA A 311 -0.01 -16.23 5.39
N GLU A 312 1.19 -16.49 5.94
CA GLU A 312 1.49 -16.24 7.35
C GLU A 312 1.38 -14.77 7.75
N ASP A 313 1.50 -13.84 6.81
CA ASP A 313 1.38 -12.40 7.05
C ASP A 313 -0.08 -11.90 7.02
N VAL A 314 -1.04 -12.73 6.59
CA VAL A 314 -2.46 -12.35 6.49
C VAL A 314 -3.01 -11.79 7.80
N PRO A 315 -2.79 -12.40 9.00
CA PRO A 315 -3.30 -11.82 10.25
C PRO A 315 -2.74 -10.43 10.58
N GLU A 316 -1.49 -10.16 10.24
CA GLU A 316 -0.86 -8.84 10.42
C GLU A 316 -1.44 -7.81 9.44
N LEU A 317 -1.65 -8.20 8.17
CA LEU A 317 -2.30 -7.36 7.17
C LEU A 317 -3.75 -7.04 7.53
N LEU A 318 -4.52 -8.02 8.04
CA LEU A 318 -5.89 -7.79 8.48
C LEU A 318 -5.94 -6.74 9.59
N ARG A 319 -5.10 -6.86 10.61
CA ARG A 319 -5.01 -5.90 11.71
C ARG A 319 -4.64 -4.51 11.18
N TYR A 320 -3.60 -4.42 10.37
CA TYR A 320 -3.17 -3.16 9.79
C TYR A 320 -4.26 -2.45 9.01
N TYR A 321 -5.03 -3.19 8.17
CA TYR A 321 -6.10 -2.54 7.39
C TYR A 321 -7.32 -2.20 8.24
N VAL A 322 -7.61 -2.95 9.32
CA VAL A 322 -8.62 -2.56 10.31
C VAL A 322 -8.23 -1.23 10.94
N ASP A 323 -7.04 -1.15 11.54
CA ASP A 323 -6.55 0.06 12.20
C ASP A 323 -6.58 1.25 11.24
N ARG A 324 -6.06 1.08 10.03
CA ARG A 324 -5.99 2.14 9.03
C ARG A 324 -7.37 2.61 8.53
N LEU A 325 -8.34 1.71 8.34
CA LEU A 325 -9.68 2.07 7.86
C LEU A 325 -10.52 2.69 8.97
N VAL A 326 -10.39 2.19 10.19
CA VAL A 326 -11.02 2.79 11.38
C VAL A 326 -10.54 4.23 11.54
N ASP A 327 -9.22 4.47 11.45
CA ASP A 327 -8.64 5.81 11.58
C ASP A 327 -9.03 6.75 10.42
N ALA A 328 -9.00 6.24 9.17
CA ALA A 328 -9.22 7.08 7.98
C ALA A 328 -10.70 7.39 7.70
N GLU A 329 -11.60 6.49 8.03
CA GLU A 329 -13.03 6.57 7.67
C GLU A 329 -13.95 6.65 8.90
N HIS A 330 -13.38 6.69 10.11
CA HIS A 330 -14.10 6.73 11.40
C HIS A 330 -15.11 5.59 11.56
N LEU A 331 -14.72 4.39 11.07
CA LEU A 331 -15.52 3.19 11.21
C LEU A 331 -15.36 2.60 12.61
N ASP A 332 -16.36 1.86 13.07
CA ASP A 332 -16.28 1.15 14.33
C ASP A 332 -15.18 0.09 14.30
N PHE A 333 -14.38 0.03 15.36
CA PHE A 333 -13.32 -0.97 15.49
C PHE A 333 -13.91 -2.36 15.65
N ARG A 334 -13.44 -3.30 14.82
CA ARG A 334 -13.81 -4.72 14.89
C ARG A 334 -12.57 -5.60 14.84
N ARG A 335 -12.58 -6.69 15.58
CA ARG A 335 -11.46 -7.65 15.63
C ARG A 335 -11.85 -8.97 14.99
N PHE A 336 -10.93 -9.55 14.25
CA PHE A 336 -11.12 -10.90 13.70
C PHE A 336 -10.96 -11.96 14.78
N SER A 337 -11.90 -12.90 14.88
CA SER A 337 -11.73 -14.10 15.70
C SER A 337 -10.55 -14.94 15.22
N VAL A 338 -10.01 -15.79 16.07
CA VAL A 338 -8.90 -16.70 15.69
C VAL A 338 -9.34 -17.65 14.55
N ALA A 339 -10.59 -18.10 14.57
CA ALA A 339 -11.14 -18.94 13.53
C ALA A 339 -11.22 -18.22 12.17
N SER A 340 -11.67 -16.96 12.16
CA SER A 340 -11.72 -16.09 10.98
C SER A 340 -10.33 -15.83 10.40
N GLN A 341 -9.34 -15.52 11.24
CA GLN A 341 -7.96 -15.33 10.81
C GLN A 341 -7.38 -16.59 10.17
N ASN A 342 -7.59 -17.76 10.76
CA ASN A 342 -7.14 -19.04 10.23
C ASN A 342 -7.81 -19.37 8.90
N ARG A 343 -9.09 -19.06 8.76
CA ARG A 343 -9.83 -19.26 7.50
C ARG A 343 -9.27 -18.38 6.39
N LEU A 344 -9.06 -17.09 6.67
CA LEU A 344 -8.52 -16.12 5.72
C LEU A 344 -7.04 -16.38 5.39
N ARG A 345 -6.28 -16.91 6.32
CA ARG A 345 -4.89 -17.36 6.09
C ARG A 345 -4.81 -18.49 5.05
N ASN A 346 -5.84 -19.35 4.98
CA ASN A 346 -5.90 -20.45 4.02
C ASN A 346 -6.70 -20.11 2.76
N TYR A 347 -7.14 -18.88 2.60
CA TYR A 347 -7.84 -18.42 1.40
C TYR A 347 -6.85 -18.10 0.28
N PRO A 348 -7.14 -18.43 -1.00
CA PRO A 348 -6.18 -18.30 -2.10
C PRO A 348 -5.89 -16.86 -2.56
N TRP A 349 -6.70 -15.90 -2.16
CA TRP A 349 -6.55 -14.46 -2.46
C TRP A 349 -6.29 -14.17 -3.94
N PRO A 350 -7.20 -14.47 -4.88
CA PRO A 350 -7.00 -14.21 -6.30
C PRO A 350 -6.79 -12.72 -6.62
N GLY A 351 -7.37 -11.81 -5.84
CA GLY A 351 -7.14 -10.35 -5.92
C GLY A 351 -6.05 -9.84 -4.99
N ASN A 352 -5.31 -10.73 -4.32
CA ASN A 352 -4.19 -10.41 -3.44
C ASN A 352 -4.54 -9.41 -2.32
N VAL A 353 -3.64 -8.49 -1.99
CA VAL A 353 -3.80 -7.50 -0.92
C VAL A 353 -4.95 -6.52 -1.20
N ARG A 354 -5.26 -6.26 -2.48
CA ARG A 354 -6.42 -5.41 -2.84
C ARG A 354 -7.72 -6.06 -2.42
N GLU A 355 -7.89 -7.36 -2.68
CA GLU A 355 -9.05 -8.13 -2.26
C GLU A 355 -9.15 -8.19 -0.74
N LEU A 356 -8.04 -8.47 -0.04
CA LEU A 356 -7.99 -8.47 1.42
C LEU A 356 -8.44 -7.10 1.99
N LYS A 357 -7.92 -5.99 1.48
CA LYS A 357 -8.33 -4.65 1.90
C LYS A 357 -9.84 -4.42 1.69
N ASN A 358 -10.35 -4.81 0.53
CA ASN A 358 -11.78 -4.65 0.21
C ASN A 358 -12.66 -5.51 1.12
N LEU A 359 -12.24 -6.73 1.45
CA LEU A 359 -12.93 -7.61 2.40
C LEU A 359 -12.97 -6.99 3.80
N VAL A 360 -11.84 -6.49 4.30
CA VAL A 360 -11.79 -5.79 5.60
C VAL A 360 -12.72 -4.58 5.60
N HIS A 361 -12.65 -3.76 4.56
CA HIS A 361 -13.49 -2.56 4.44
C HIS A 361 -15.00 -2.89 4.47
N ARG A 362 -15.41 -3.92 3.73
CA ARG A 362 -16.79 -4.39 3.72
C ARG A 362 -17.24 -4.90 5.07
N LEU A 363 -16.41 -5.69 5.76
CA LEU A 363 -16.71 -6.20 7.09
C LEU A 363 -16.87 -5.09 8.13
N LEU A 364 -16.07 -4.03 8.05
CA LEU A 364 -16.18 -2.89 8.95
C LEU A 364 -17.45 -2.07 8.69
N ILE A 365 -17.86 -1.91 7.43
CA ILE A 365 -19.07 -1.13 7.08
C ILE A 365 -20.36 -1.89 7.39
N MET A 366 -20.41 -3.19 7.10
CA MET A 366 -21.66 -3.96 7.15
C MET A 366 -21.91 -4.67 8.46
N GLY A 367 -20.89 -4.90 9.25
CA GLY A 367 -21.01 -5.62 10.52
C GLY A 367 -21.32 -4.71 11.69
N ASN A 368 -22.10 -5.25 12.66
CA ASN A 368 -22.52 -4.50 13.85
C ASN A 368 -21.90 -5.05 15.15
N GLU A 369 -21.25 -6.20 15.11
CA GLU A 369 -20.65 -6.84 16.28
C GLU A 369 -19.16 -6.50 16.39
N GLU A 370 -18.63 -6.41 17.61
CA GLU A 370 -17.20 -6.12 17.85
C GLU A 370 -16.27 -7.20 17.30
N GLU A 371 -16.73 -8.47 17.29
CA GLU A 371 -15.96 -9.61 16.78
C GLU A 371 -16.46 -10.10 15.43
N ILE A 372 -15.55 -10.16 14.44
CA ILE A 372 -15.80 -10.72 13.12
C ILE A 372 -15.74 -12.24 13.22
N SER A 373 -16.90 -12.90 13.09
CA SER A 373 -17.05 -14.34 13.24
C SER A 373 -16.62 -15.11 11.99
N LEU A 374 -16.40 -16.42 12.14
CA LEU A 374 -16.14 -17.31 11.00
C LEU A 374 -17.35 -17.38 10.05
N GLU A 375 -18.56 -17.38 10.59
CA GLU A 375 -19.82 -17.47 9.82
C GLU A 375 -19.95 -16.26 8.88
N GLU A 376 -19.71 -15.05 9.40
CA GLU A 376 -19.71 -13.80 8.61
C GLU A 376 -18.70 -13.85 7.45
N ILE A 377 -17.51 -14.43 7.69
CA ILE A 377 -16.49 -14.62 6.64
C ILE A 377 -16.97 -15.60 5.58
N GLU A 378 -17.52 -16.74 5.98
CA GLU A 378 -18.00 -17.77 5.03
C GLU A 378 -19.14 -17.22 4.16
N ASP A 379 -20.07 -16.48 4.73
CA ASP A 379 -21.17 -15.85 4.00
C ASP A 379 -20.67 -14.88 2.92
N LEU A 380 -19.68 -14.04 3.27
CA LEU A 380 -19.06 -13.10 2.31
C LEU A 380 -18.29 -13.82 1.21
N LEU A 381 -17.48 -14.81 1.56
CA LEU A 381 -16.70 -15.58 0.58
C LEU A 381 -17.60 -16.44 -0.32
N ALA A 382 -18.71 -16.96 0.19
CA ALA A 382 -19.69 -17.69 -0.62
C ALA A 382 -20.39 -16.79 -1.64
N ALA A 383 -20.69 -15.54 -1.28
CA ALA A 383 -21.30 -14.57 -2.19
C ALA A 383 -20.37 -14.15 -3.34
N GLU A 384 -19.06 -14.18 -3.14
CA GLU A 384 -18.04 -13.80 -4.15
C GLU A 384 -17.54 -14.99 -4.99
N SER A 385 -17.79 -16.21 -4.56
CA SER A 385 -17.37 -17.39 -5.34
C SER A 385 -18.21 -17.51 -6.59
N PRO A 386 -17.63 -17.50 -7.80
CA PRO A 386 -18.37 -17.85 -9.00
C PRO A 386 -18.91 -19.28 -8.85
N PRO A 387 -20.05 -19.61 -9.47
CA PRO A 387 -20.67 -20.93 -9.37
C PRO A 387 -19.77 -22.10 -9.82
N ASP A 388 -18.63 -21.79 -10.44
CA ASP A 388 -17.60 -22.74 -10.88
C ASP A 388 -16.29 -22.64 -10.05
N GLY A 389 -16.41 -22.56 -8.72
CA GLY A 389 -15.25 -22.60 -7.80
C GLY A 389 -14.42 -23.89 -7.94
N PRO A 390 -13.15 -23.92 -7.50
CA PRO A 390 -12.27 -25.08 -7.66
C PRO A 390 -12.89 -26.33 -7.04
N LEU A 391 -12.76 -27.45 -7.74
CA LEU A 391 -13.33 -28.78 -7.41
C LEU A 391 -12.95 -29.31 -6.00
N VAL A 392 -11.99 -28.69 -5.35
CA VAL A 392 -11.55 -28.99 -3.99
C VAL A 392 -11.93 -27.82 -3.09
N LYS A 393 -13.10 -27.88 -2.48
CA LYS A 393 -13.48 -26.92 -1.43
C LYS A 393 -12.51 -27.05 -0.26
N GLN A 394 -12.14 -25.93 0.33
CA GLN A 394 -11.22 -25.89 1.49
C GLN A 394 -11.73 -26.66 2.70
N ASP A 395 -13.05 -26.88 2.81
CA ASP A 395 -13.67 -27.75 3.80
C ASP A 395 -13.07 -29.17 3.81
N LEU A 396 -12.56 -29.64 2.66
CA LEU A 396 -11.90 -30.95 2.59
C LEU A 396 -10.57 -31.00 3.36
N LEU A 397 -9.88 -29.88 3.51
CA LEU A 397 -8.62 -29.81 4.26
C LEU A 397 -8.80 -29.83 5.78
N ALA A 398 -10.01 -29.51 6.24
CA ALA A 398 -10.39 -29.58 7.66
C ALA A 398 -10.84 -30.98 8.10
N LEU A 399 -11.11 -31.88 7.14
CA LEU A 399 -11.62 -33.23 7.42
C LEU A 399 -10.48 -34.24 7.60
N PRO A 400 -10.75 -35.34 8.35
CA PRO A 400 -9.88 -36.51 8.35
C PRO A 400 -9.69 -37.04 6.91
N LEU A 401 -8.49 -37.49 6.57
CA LEU A 401 -8.11 -37.89 5.20
C LEU A 401 -9.13 -38.85 4.53
N ARG A 402 -9.71 -39.74 5.29
CA ARG A 402 -10.71 -40.69 4.77
C ARG A 402 -11.97 -39.95 4.29
N GLU A 403 -12.48 -39.01 5.07
CA GLU A 403 -13.71 -38.26 4.76
C GLU A 403 -13.43 -37.26 3.62
N ALA A 404 -12.30 -36.57 3.66
CA ALA A 404 -11.87 -35.67 2.60
C ALA A 404 -11.75 -36.38 1.24
N ARG A 405 -11.16 -37.58 1.24
CA ARG A 405 -11.05 -38.41 0.04
C ARG A 405 -12.45 -38.88 -0.47
N GLU A 406 -13.37 -39.27 0.42
CA GLU A 406 -14.71 -39.69 0.03
C GLU A 406 -15.53 -38.55 -0.57
N GLN A 407 -15.44 -37.36 0.00
CA GLN A 407 -16.10 -36.16 -0.54
C GLN A 407 -15.50 -35.74 -1.89
N PHE A 408 -14.17 -35.75 -2.02
CA PHE A 408 -13.49 -35.44 -3.28
C PHE A 408 -13.90 -36.43 -4.39
N GLU A 409 -13.84 -37.72 -4.12
CA GLU A 409 -14.23 -38.76 -5.08
C GLU A 409 -15.70 -38.63 -5.50
N ARG A 410 -16.59 -38.28 -4.57
CA ARG A 410 -18.00 -38.03 -4.87
C ARG A 410 -18.16 -36.84 -5.81
N ALA A 411 -17.60 -35.67 -5.46
CA ALA A 411 -17.69 -34.45 -6.26
C ALA A 411 -17.09 -34.67 -7.66
N TYR A 412 -15.91 -35.28 -7.74
CA TYR A 412 -15.23 -35.57 -9.00
C TYR A 412 -16.08 -36.48 -9.92
N LEU A 413 -16.58 -37.57 -9.40
CA LEU A 413 -17.36 -38.50 -10.19
C LEU A 413 -18.74 -37.94 -10.59
N GLN A 414 -19.38 -37.13 -9.75
CA GLN A 414 -20.61 -36.41 -10.11
C GLN A 414 -20.36 -35.43 -11.27
N GLN A 415 -19.33 -34.60 -11.19
CA GLN A 415 -19.00 -33.65 -12.24
C GLN A 415 -18.63 -34.35 -13.56
N GLN A 416 -17.84 -35.39 -13.50
CA GLN A 416 -17.50 -36.18 -14.69
C GLN A 416 -18.71 -36.91 -15.30
N LEU A 417 -19.68 -37.34 -14.48
CA LEU A 417 -20.93 -37.94 -14.94
C LEU A 417 -21.81 -36.95 -15.71
N ILE A 418 -21.90 -35.70 -15.21
CA ILE A 418 -22.60 -34.59 -15.90
C ILE A 418 -21.94 -34.31 -17.26
N LEU A 419 -20.58 -34.17 -17.30
CA LEU A 419 -19.85 -34.00 -18.54
C LEU A 419 -20.00 -35.14 -19.54
N CYS A 420 -20.26 -36.34 -19.05
CA CYS A 420 -20.57 -37.53 -19.88
C CYS A 420 -22.04 -37.65 -20.21
N ARG A 421 -22.91 -36.69 -19.85
CA ARG A 421 -24.37 -36.70 -20.02
C ARG A 421 -24.98 -37.99 -19.45
N GLY A 422 -24.62 -38.34 -18.23
CA GLY A 422 -25.14 -39.55 -17.53
C GLY A 422 -24.66 -40.88 -18.08
N LYS A 423 -23.82 -40.93 -19.12
CA LYS A 423 -23.38 -42.18 -19.76
C LYS A 423 -22.24 -42.85 -19.01
N VAL A 424 -22.52 -43.77 -18.10
CA VAL A 424 -21.52 -44.46 -17.24
C VAL A 424 -20.42 -45.18 -18.06
N GLY A 425 -20.72 -45.66 -19.28
CA GLY A 425 -19.72 -46.25 -20.16
C GLY A 425 -18.65 -45.25 -20.64
N LYS A 426 -19.11 -44.02 -20.98
CA LYS A 426 -18.17 -42.94 -21.33
C LYS A 426 -17.40 -42.43 -20.10
N LEU A 427 -18.06 -42.36 -18.95
CA LEU A 427 -17.43 -42.02 -17.68
C LEU A 427 -16.29 -42.99 -17.34
N ALA A 428 -16.54 -44.32 -17.46
CA ALA A 428 -15.53 -45.34 -17.17
C ALA A 428 -14.22 -45.15 -18.01
N THR A 429 -14.39 -44.90 -19.30
CA THR A 429 -13.25 -44.63 -20.19
C THR A 429 -12.55 -43.30 -19.82
N ARG A 430 -13.32 -42.26 -19.46
CA ARG A 430 -12.77 -40.92 -19.14
C ARG A 430 -12.00 -40.87 -17.83
N VAL A 431 -12.50 -41.62 -16.80
CA VAL A 431 -11.82 -41.66 -15.48
C VAL A 431 -10.80 -42.79 -15.35
N GLY A 432 -10.59 -43.59 -16.41
CA GLY A 432 -9.63 -44.70 -16.42
C GLY A 432 -9.98 -45.85 -15.50
N MET A 433 -11.28 -46.08 -15.26
CA MET A 433 -11.74 -47.15 -14.38
C MET A 433 -12.51 -48.23 -15.15
N GLU A 434 -12.39 -49.49 -14.70
CA GLU A 434 -13.20 -50.58 -15.23
C GLU A 434 -14.69 -50.37 -14.84
N ARG A 435 -15.62 -50.64 -15.79
CA ARG A 435 -17.06 -50.38 -15.60
C ARG A 435 -17.63 -51.02 -14.33
N THR A 436 -17.26 -52.25 -14.04
CA THR A 436 -17.72 -52.99 -12.87
C THR A 436 -17.29 -52.37 -11.56
N HIS A 437 -16.03 -51.87 -11.54
CA HIS A 437 -15.48 -51.17 -10.39
C HIS A 437 -16.10 -49.79 -10.21
N LEU A 438 -16.35 -49.08 -11.31
CA LEU A 438 -17.00 -47.77 -11.30
C LEU A 438 -18.42 -47.83 -10.77
N TYR A 439 -19.23 -48.85 -11.21
CA TYR A 439 -20.59 -49.04 -10.69
C TYR A 439 -20.62 -49.27 -9.18
N ARG A 440 -19.70 -50.08 -8.65
CA ARG A 440 -19.56 -50.31 -7.20
C ARG A 440 -19.18 -49.01 -6.48
N LYS A 441 -18.26 -48.25 -7.07
CA LYS A 441 -17.79 -46.96 -6.51
C LYS A 441 -18.90 -45.91 -6.48
N LEU A 442 -19.67 -45.74 -7.55
CA LEU A 442 -20.80 -44.84 -7.61
C LEU A 442 -21.85 -45.14 -6.55
N ARG A 443 -22.15 -46.45 -6.35
CA ARG A 443 -23.08 -46.88 -5.30
C ARG A 443 -22.56 -46.64 -3.90
N SER A 444 -21.28 -46.93 -3.63
CA SER A 444 -20.67 -46.69 -2.31
C SER A 444 -20.65 -45.23 -1.92
N LEU A 445 -20.53 -44.34 -2.91
CA LEU A 445 -20.55 -42.90 -2.73
C LEU A 445 -21.95 -42.27 -2.76
N GLY A 446 -23.02 -43.07 -2.94
CA GLY A 446 -24.41 -42.61 -2.97
C GLY A 446 -24.75 -41.73 -4.19
N ILE A 447 -24.05 -41.91 -5.32
CA ILE A 447 -24.29 -41.16 -6.55
C ILE A 447 -25.36 -41.85 -7.36
N ASP A 448 -26.48 -41.15 -7.59
CA ASP A 448 -27.54 -41.64 -8.46
C ASP A 448 -27.18 -41.38 -9.95
N PHE A 449 -26.97 -42.46 -10.68
CA PHE A 449 -26.64 -42.44 -12.11
C PHE A 449 -27.81 -42.85 -13.00
N ARG A 450 -29.04 -43.05 -12.43
CA ARG A 450 -30.24 -43.45 -13.17
C ARG A 450 -31.08 -42.27 -13.64
N GLN A 451 -31.04 -41.14 -12.95
CA GLN A 451 -31.87 -39.98 -13.27
C GLN A 451 -31.36 -39.12 -14.46
N SER A 452 -30.10 -39.26 -14.86
CA SER A 452 -29.54 -38.48 -15.97
C SER A 452 -29.78 -39.06 -17.37
N ALA A 453 -30.63 -40.13 -17.49
CA ALA A 453 -30.90 -40.81 -18.77
C ALA A 453 -32.28 -40.47 -19.38
N THR A 454 -33.02 -39.53 -18.78
CA THR A 454 -34.43 -39.24 -19.17
C THR A 454 -34.68 -37.78 -19.47
N GLU A 455 -33.76 -37.11 -20.20
CA GLU A 455 -34.08 -35.89 -20.96
C GLU A 455 -33.34 -35.98 -22.31
N ASP A 456 -34.00 -36.68 -23.24
CA ASP A 456 -33.87 -36.54 -24.69
C ASP A 456 -35.22 -36.11 -25.25
#